data_66c0e803c4b5698ba7f15423c6fa3e43
#
_entry.id   66c0e803c4b5698ba7f15423c6fa3e43
#
_cell.length_a   1.000
_cell.length_b   1.000
_cell.length_c   1.000
_cell.angle_alpha   90.00
_cell.angle_beta   90.00
_cell.angle_gamma   90.00
#
_symmetry.space_group_name_H-M   'P 1'
#
loop_
_entity.id
_entity.type
_entity.pdbx_description
1 polymer ?
#
loop_
_entity_poly.entity_id
_entity_poly.type
_entity_poly.pdbx_seq_one_letter_code
_entity_poly.pdbx_strand_id
1 'polypeptide(L)'
;MLLDGSVTKQEAINDCLTYWNPNRTQTWFDMGIDIIIGKREGYYFWDMDGKKYMNLHLNGGTFNLGHRNPEVIAALEEGVKEFDIGNHHFGSVARGKLAKSLVTTATPGMQYAIFSSCGGEAVDVAIKSVRYATKRRKIVSLQKC
;
A
#
# COMPACT_ATOMS: atom_id res chain seq x y z
N MET A 1 -8.20 -13.48 17.14
CA MET A 1 -7.27 -12.55 16.42
C MET A 1 -6.46 -13.38 15.44
N LEU A 2 -6.21 -12.94 14.21
CA LEU A 2 -5.56 -13.78 13.16
C LEU A 2 -4.13 -14.27 13.49
N LEU A 3 -3.48 -13.71 14.50
CA LEU A 3 -2.14 -14.09 14.95
C LEU A 3 -2.09 -14.48 16.44
N ASP A 4 -3.14 -15.12 16.92
CA ASP A 4 -3.23 -15.62 18.31
C ASP A 4 -2.64 -17.04 18.49
N GLY A 5 -2.02 -17.57 17.44
CA GLY A 5 -1.47 -18.91 17.41
C GLY A 5 -2.47 -20.00 16.98
N SER A 6 -3.70 -19.61 16.59
CA SER A 6 -4.71 -20.56 16.09
C SER A 6 -4.39 -21.09 14.69
N VAL A 7 -3.60 -20.36 13.89
CA VAL A 7 -3.21 -20.74 12.53
C VAL A 7 -1.74 -21.11 12.50
N THR A 8 -1.43 -22.29 11.99
CA THR A 8 -0.05 -22.74 11.78
C THR A 8 0.56 -22.16 10.51
N LYS A 9 1.89 -22.09 10.42
CA LYS A 9 2.59 -21.68 9.19
C LYS A 9 2.18 -22.54 8.00
N GLN A 10 2.02 -23.85 8.21
CA GLN A 10 1.65 -24.77 7.13
C GLN A 10 0.22 -24.50 6.61
N GLU A 11 -0.73 -24.20 7.49
CA GLU A 11 -2.08 -23.80 7.08
C GLU A 11 -2.04 -22.50 6.27
N ALA A 12 -1.30 -21.49 6.73
CA ALA A 12 -1.14 -20.23 6.00
C ALA A 12 -0.49 -20.43 4.61
N ILE A 13 0.49 -21.33 4.50
CA ILE A 13 1.09 -21.72 3.22
C ILE A 13 0.03 -22.37 2.30
N ASN A 14 -0.73 -23.32 2.81
CA ASN A 14 -1.75 -24.01 2.05
C ASN A 14 -2.83 -23.05 1.55
N ASP A 15 -3.25 -22.10 2.36
CA ASP A 15 -4.20 -21.07 1.97
C ASP A 15 -3.65 -20.17 0.86
N CYS A 16 -2.37 -19.77 0.96
CA CYS A 16 -1.72 -18.97 -0.07
C CYS A 16 -1.60 -19.74 -1.40
N LEU A 17 -1.29 -21.03 -1.35
CA LEU A 17 -1.18 -21.90 -2.52
C LEU A 17 -2.54 -22.23 -3.14
N THR A 18 -3.60 -22.28 -2.33
CA THR A 18 -4.92 -22.69 -2.80
C THR A 18 -5.77 -21.49 -3.24
N TYR A 19 -5.77 -20.39 -2.47
CA TYR A 19 -6.80 -19.36 -2.62
C TYR A 19 -6.25 -17.98 -2.97
N TRP A 20 -5.00 -17.64 -2.57
CA TRP A 20 -4.53 -16.27 -2.79
C TRP A 20 -3.76 -16.08 -4.09
N ASN A 21 -2.58 -16.67 -4.24
CA ASN A 21 -1.75 -16.53 -5.44
C ASN A 21 -0.83 -17.75 -5.61
N PRO A 22 -1.38 -18.87 -6.10
CA PRO A 22 -0.66 -20.15 -6.17
C PRO A 22 0.70 -20.06 -6.88
N ASN A 23 0.70 -19.50 -8.08
CA ASN A 23 1.92 -19.43 -8.91
C ASN A 23 3.00 -18.56 -8.26
N ARG A 24 2.63 -17.41 -7.71
CA ARG A 24 3.59 -16.52 -7.04
C ARG A 24 4.14 -17.15 -5.76
N THR A 25 3.28 -17.78 -4.98
CA THR A 25 3.67 -18.47 -3.74
C THR A 25 4.64 -19.62 -4.06
N GLN A 26 4.31 -20.44 -5.06
CA GLN A 26 5.18 -21.53 -5.50
C GLN A 26 6.53 -21.01 -6.01
N THR A 27 6.54 -19.92 -6.79
CA THR A 27 7.79 -19.31 -7.28
C THR A 27 8.72 -18.92 -6.13
N TRP A 28 8.21 -18.34 -5.04
CA TRP A 28 9.03 -18.01 -3.87
C TRP A 28 9.59 -19.26 -3.20
N PHE A 29 8.79 -20.31 -3.09
CA PHE A 29 9.23 -21.57 -2.50
C PHE A 29 10.30 -22.29 -3.34
N ASP A 30 10.14 -22.28 -4.66
CA ASP A 30 11.14 -22.81 -5.60
C ASP A 30 12.48 -22.07 -5.50
N MET A 31 12.45 -20.80 -5.09
CA MET A 31 13.63 -19.98 -4.78
C MET A 31 14.16 -20.18 -3.35
N GLY A 32 13.58 -21.07 -2.56
CA GLY A 32 13.96 -21.32 -1.17
C GLY A 32 13.46 -20.25 -0.17
N ILE A 33 12.46 -19.47 -0.56
CA ILE A 33 11.88 -18.40 0.27
C ILE A 33 10.49 -18.84 0.75
N ASP A 34 10.44 -19.42 1.94
CA ASP A 34 9.22 -19.96 2.58
C ASP A 34 8.68 -19.02 3.69
N ILE A 35 8.84 -17.74 3.50
CA ILE A 35 8.49 -16.72 4.50
C ILE A 35 6.99 -16.50 4.53
N ILE A 36 6.38 -16.75 5.69
CA ILE A 36 5.05 -16.27 6.05
C ILE A 36 5.23 -15.22 7.15
N ILE A 37 4.83 -13.99 6.86
CA ILE A 37 5.07 -12.86 7.75
C ILE A 37 4.19 -12.96 9.00
N GLY A 38 4.82 -12.96 10.16
CA GLY A 38 4.20 -12.86 11.48
C GLY A 38 4.26 -11.44 12.07
N LYS A 39 5.06 -11.24 13.12
CA LYS A 39 5.25 -9.94 13.79
C LYS A 39 5.95 -8.94 12.86
N ARG A 40 5.60 -7.66 12.99
CA ARG A 40 6.22 -6.54 12.29
C ARG A 40 6.42 -5.37 13.23
N GLU A 41 7.59 -4.70 13.16
CA GLU A 41 7.90 -3.57 14.02
C GLU A 41 9.06 -2.74 13.44
N GLY A 42 8.88 -1.44 13.27
CA GLY A 42 9.87 -0.56 12.68
C GLY A 42 10.27 -1.04 11.28
N TYR A 43 11.55 -1.26 11.03
CA TYR A 43 12.06 -1.79 9.76
C TYR A 43 12.36 -3.29 9.81
N TYR A 44 11.82 -3.99 10.82
CA TYR A 44 11.94 -5.45 10.95
C TYR A 44 10.59 -6.15 10.80
N PHE A 45 10.66 -7.39 10.34
CA PHE A 45 9.58 -8.34 10.48
C PHE A 45 10.14 -9.70 10.93
N TRP A 46 9.26 -10.53 11.45
CA TRP A 46 9.54 -11.91 11.82
C TRP A 46 8.61 -12.80 11.01
N ASP A 47 9.13 -13.92 10.54
CA ASP A 47 8.24 -14.95 10.01
C ASP A 47 7.50 -15.68 11.14
N MET A 48 6.61 -16.58 10.76
CA MET A 48 5.85 -17.37 11.75
C MET A 48 6.73 -18.37 12.53
N ASP A 49 7.95 -18.66 12.08
CA ASP A 49 8.93 -19.44 12.83
C ASP A 49 9.75 -18.58 13.81
N GLY A 50 9.50 -17.28 13.84
CA GLY A 50 10.18 -16.34 14.74
C GLY A 50 11.53 -15.84 14.22
N LYS A 51 11.92 -16.18 13.00
CA LYS A 51 13.14 -15.67 12.39
C LYS A 51 12.99 -14.21 12.01
N LYS A 52 13.94 -13.37 12.44
CA LYS A 52 13.95 -11.94 12.25
C LYS A 52 14.60 -11.55 10.93
N TYR A 53 13.97 -10.65 10.20
CA TYR A 53 14.47 -10.09 8.94
C TYR A 53 14.44 -8.57 8.98
N MET A 54 15.44 -7.93 8.37
CA MET A 54 15.41 -6.50 8.08
C MET A 54 14.71 -6.28 6.75
N ASN A 55 13.67 -5.45 6.74
CA ASN A 55 12.92 -5.14 5.51
C ASN A 55 13.53 -3.92 4.81
N LEU A 56 14.45 -4.15 3.90
CA LEU A 56 15.05 -3.08 3.08
C LEU A 56 14.19 -2.68 1.88
N HIS A 57 13.23 -3.49 1.50
CA HIS A 57 12.31 -3.19 0.39
C HIS A 57 11.15 -2.27 0.81
N LEU A 58 10.73 -2.33 2.08
CA LEU A 58 9.63 -1.56 2.67
C LEU A 58 8.34 -1.57 1.85
N ASN A 59 8.11 -2.66 1.12
CA ASN A 59 6.99 -2.86 0.20
C ASN A 59 6.84 -1.70 -0.82
N GLY A 60 7.95 -1.35 -1.50
CA GLY A 60 7.98 -0.28 -2.48
C GLY A 60 7.73 1.12 -1.90
N GLY A 61 8.10 1.32 -0.63
CA GLY A 61 7.95 2.60 0.06
C GLY A 61 6.69 2.76 0.92
N THR A 62 5.78 1.77 0.92
CA THR A 62 4.56 1.82 1.76
C THR A 62 4.90 1.94 3.25
N PHE A 63 6.00 1.34 3.69
CA PHE A 63 6.41 1.33 5.08
C PHE A 63 7.63 2.24 5.36
N ASN A 64 7.78 3.34 4.65
CA ASN A 64 8.90 4.28 4.84
C ASN A 64 8.96 4.89 6.26
N LEU A 65 7.82 4.95 6.95
CA LEU A 65 7.75 5.36 8.36
C LEU A 65 7.92 4.18 9.33
N GLY A 66 8.24 3.01 8.82
CA GLY A 66 8.34 1.77 9.57
C GLY A 66 7.02 1.00 9.67
N HIS A 67 7.16 -0.31 9.88
CA HIS A 67 6.01 -1.18 10.14
C HIS A 67 5.33 -0.78 11.45
N ARG A 68 4.00 -0.72 11.44
CA ARG A 68 3.18 -0.43 12.62
C ARG A 68 3.61 0.85 13.34
N ASN A 69 3.94 1.89 12.59
CA ASN A 69 4.29 3.18 13.16
C ASN A 69 3.20 3.64 14.15
N PRO A 70 3.54 3.90 15.42
CA PRO A 70 2.52 4.17 16.45
C PRO A 70 1.76 5.47 16.22
N GLU A 71 2.41 6.50 15.65
CA GLU A 71 1.75 7.78 15.36
C GLU A 71 0.72 7.63 14.24
N VAL A 72 1.05 6.84 13.20
CA VAL A 72 0.11 6.55 12.09
C VAL A 72 -1.06 5.74 12.59
N ILE A 73 -0.83 4.73 13.45
CA ILE A 73 -1.92 3.93 14.04
C ILE A 73 -2.82 4.81 14.91
N ALA A 74 -2.25 5.63 15.78
CA ALA A 74 -3.03 6.54 16.62
C ALA A 74 -3.89 7.52 15.78
N ALA A 75 -3.33 8.09 14.73
CA ALA A 75 -4.08 8.97 13.83
C ALA A 75 -5.22 8.23 13.11
N LEU A 76 -5.01 6.96 12.72
CA LEU A 76 -6.06 6.13 12.13
C LEU A 76 -7.17 5.82 13.15
N GLU A 77 -6.81 5.44 14.38
CA GLU A 77 -7.77 5.15 15.45
C GLU A 77 -8.62 6.38 15.80
N GLU A 78 -8.03 7.57 15.84
CA GLU A 78 -8.79 8.82 16.01
C GLU A 78 -9.69 9.09 14.81
N GLY A 79 -9.17 8.92 13.58
CA GLY A 79 -9.94 9.16 12.38
C GLY A 79 -11.21 8.29 12.28
N VAL A 80 -11.13 7.01 12.63
CA VAL A 80 -12.31 6.11 12.57
C VAL A 80 -13.35 6.38 13.66
N LYS A 81 -13.04 7.16 14.68
CA LYS A 81 -14.04 7.62 15.67
C LYS A 81 -14.88 8.78 15.14
N GLU A 82 -14.36 9.56 14.21
CA GLU A 82 -15.00 10.78 13.71
C GLU A 82 -15.55 10.64 12.29
N PHE A 83 -14.97 9.77 11.47
CA PHE A 83 -15.27 9.68 10.05
C PHE A 83 -15.71 8.28 9.65
N ASP A 84 -16.59 8.23 8.64
CA ASP A 84 -16.96 6.98 8.00
C ASP A 84 -15.80 6.36 7.22
N ILE A 85 -15.79 5.02 7.18
CA ILE A 85 -14.92 4.27 6.29
C ILE A 85 -15.59 4.17 4.93
N GLY A 86 -15.29 5.11 4.07
CA GLY A 86 -15.85 5.10 2.72
C GLY A 86 -15.72 6.44 2.02
N ASN A 87 -16.24 6.48 0.81
CA ASN A 87 -16.26 7.68 -0.02
C ASN A 87 -17.68 8.16 -0.22
N HIS A 88 -17.86 9.47 -0.30
CA HIS A 88 -19.09 10.11 -0.70
C HIS A 88 -18.82 11.33 -1.62
N HIS A 89 -19.84 11.81 -2.29
CA HIS A 89 -19.71 12.83 -3.34
C HIS A 89 -19.42 14.24 -2.81
N PHE A 90 -19.67 14.49 -1.54
CA PHE A 90 -19.48 15.80 -0.94
C PHE A 90 -18.03 16.01 -0.49
N GLY A 91 -17.63 17.28 -0.38
CA GLY A 91 -16.35 17.65 0.22
C GLY A 91 -16.27 17.23 1.70
N SER A 92 -15.07 16.93 2.18
CA SER A 92 -14.82 16.70 3.60
C SER A 92 -13.64 17.53 4.09
N VAL A 93 -13.67 17.89 5.36
CA VAL A 93 -12.60 18.67 6.02
C VAL A 93 -11.27 17.94 5.95
N ALA A 94 -11.26 16.65 6.29
CA ALA A 94 -10.04 15.83 6.28
C ALA A 94 -9.43 15.74 4.88
N ARG A 95 -10.25 15.49 3.85
CA ARG A 95 -9.80 15.41 2.46
C ARG A 95 -9.24 16.76 1.97
N GLY A 96 -9.89 17.86 2.29
CA GLY A 96 -9.43 19.20 1.94
C GLY A 96 -8.10 19.55 2.60
N LYS A 97 -7.93 19.23 3.89
CA LYS A 97 -6.67 19.43 4.62
C LYS A 97 -5.54 18.58 4.04
N LEU A 98 -5.80 17.30 3.72
CA LEU A 98 -4.81 16.43 3.10
C LEU A 98 -4.41 16.95 1.71
N ALA A 99 -5.37 17.33 0.88
CA ALA A 99 -5.10 17.92 -0.44
C ALA A 99 -4.22 19.16 -0.33
N LYS A 100 -4.53 20.07 0.61
CA LYS A 100 -3.73 21.26 0.88
C LYS A 100 -2.30 20.89 1.27
N SER A 101 -2.11 19.96 2.21
CA SER A 101 -0.78 19.52 2.65
C SER A 101 0.03 18.94 1.49
N LEU A 102 -0.57 18.09 0.66
CA LEU A 102 0.11 17.50 -0.51
C LEU A 102 0.51 18.56 -1.53
N VAL A 103 -0.37 19.48 -1.86
CA VAL A 103 -0.10 20.54 -2.85
C VAL A 103 0.98 21.50 -2.36
N THR A 104 0.96 21.88 -1.07
CA THR A 104 1.95 22.80 -0.51
C THR A 104 3.35 22.21 -0.36
N THR A 105 3.46 20.88 -0.29
CA THR A 105 4.75 20.16 -0.21
C THR A 105 5.23 19.64 -1.57
N ALA A 106 4.39 19.70 -2.59
CA ALA A 106 4.71 19.26 -3.93
C ALA A 106 5.59 20.28 -4.70
N THR A 107 6.01 19.89 -5.89
CA THR A 107 6.75 20.77 -6.82
C THR A 107 5.95 22.05 -7.10
N PRO A 108 6.59 23.22 -7.14
CA PRO A 108 5.92 24.48 -7.48
C PRO A 108 5.10 24.39 -8.77
N GLY A 109 3.89 24.96 -8.73
CA GLY A 109 2.95 24.91 -9.86
C GLY A 109 1.84 23.86 -9.72
N MET A 110 1.95 22.92 -8.78
CA MET A 110 0.85 22.02 -8.44
C MET A 110 -0.26 22.78 -7.71
N GLN A 111 -1.51 22.57 -8.14
CA GLN A 111 -2.67 23.30 -7.62
C GLN A 111 -3.73 22.39 -7.01
N TYR A 112 -3.76 21.13 -7.43
CA TYR A 112 -4.81 20.19 -7.07
C TYR A 112 -4.21 18.82 -6.74
N ALA A 113 -4.87 18.08 -5.85
CA ALA A 113 -4.62 16.68 -5.58
C ALA A 113 -5.86 15.85 -5.94
N ILE A 114 -5.67 14.80 -6.71
CA ILE A 114 -6.72 13.83 -7.04
C ILE A 114 -6.42 12.54 -6.29
N PHE A 115 -7.35 12.11 -5.46
CA PHE A 115 -7.22 10.87 -4.70
C PHE A 115 -7.80 9.69 -5.49
N SER A 116 -7.11 8.57 -5.43
CA SER A 116 -7.51 7.31 -6.02
C SER A 116 -7.33 6.17 -5.01
N SER A 117 -7.91 5.02 -5.27
CA SER A 117 -7.84 3.88 -4.37
C SER A 117 -6.54 3.08 -4.47
N CYS A 118 -5.80 3.20 -5.58
CA CYS A 118 -4.51 2.54 -5.79
C CYS A 118 -3.66 3.23 -6.85
N GLY A 119 -2.38 2.82 -6.95
CA GLY A 119 -1.44 3.38 -7.92
C GLY A 119 -1.85 3.19 -9.37
N GLY A 120 -2.43 2.04 -9.73
CA GLY A 120 -2.94 1.80 -11.09
C GLY A 120 -4.04 2.78 -11.49
N GLU A 121 -4.99 3.03 -10.59
CA GLU A 121 -6.04 4.03 -10.82
C GLU A 121 -5.47 5.45 -10.91
N ALA A 122 -4.48 5.79 -10.07
CA ALA A 122 -3.81 7.08 -10.14
C ALA A 122 -3.12 7.31 -11.49
N VAL A 123 -2.45 6.29 -12.02
CA VAL A 123 -1.84 6.33 -13.36
C VAL A 123 -2.90 6.47 -14.46
N ASP A 124 -4.01 5.76 -14.36
CA ASP A 124 -5.11 5.88 -15.33
C ASP A 124 -5.72 7.29 -15.33
N VAL A 125 -5.93 7.87 -14.16
CA VAL A 125 -6.39 9.26 -14.01
C VAL A 125 -5.36 10.23 -14.61
N ALA A 126 -4.07 10.03 -14.36
CA ALA A 126 -3.01 10.87 -14.92
C ALA A 126 -2.99 10.80 -16.45
N ILE A 127 -3.07 9.62 -17.04
CA ILE A 127 -3.14 9.42 -18.51
C ILE A 127 -4.36 10.12 -19.10
N LYS A 128 -5.54 9.98 -18.48
CA LYS A 128 -6.77 10.64 -18.92
C LYS A 128 -6.62 12.17 -18.86
N SER A 129 -6.09 12.68 -17.77
CA SER A 129 -5.88 14.12 -17.57
C SER A 129 -4.92 14.72 -18.60
N VAL A 130 -3.79 14.07 -18.83
CA VAL A 130 -2.79 14.52 -19.83
C VAL A 130 -3.38 14.49 -21.25
N ARG A 131 -4.09 13.41 -21.62
CA ARG A 131 -4.77 13.33 -22.93
C ARG A 131 -5.82 14.42 -23.10
N TYR A 132 -6.59 14.69 -22.06
CA TYR A 132 -7.59 15.74 -22.08
C TYR A 132 -6.96 17.13 -22.25
N ALA A 133 -5.92 17.44 -21.49
CA ALA A 133 -5.23 18.73 -21.52
C ALA A 133 -4.47 18.97 -22.84
N THR A 134 -3.76 17.96 -23.32
CA THR A 134 -2.91 18.10 -24.53
C THR A 134 -3.64 17.81 -25.84
N LYS A 135 -4.84 17.23 -25.79
CA LYS A 135 -5.60 16.71 -26.95
C LYS A 135 -4.83 15.63 -27.76
N ARG A 136 -3.78 15.06 -27.19
CA ARG A 136 -2.96 14.01 -27.81
C ARG A 136 -3.35 12.64 -27.23
N ARG A 137 -3.40 11.62 -28.10
CA ARG A 137 -3.79 10.25 -27.69
C ARG A 137 -2.62 9.37 -27.32
N LYS A 138 -1.45 9.57 -27.96
CA LYS A 138 -0.28 8.70 -27.77
C LYS A 138 0.47 9.08 -26.50
N ILE A 139 0.90 8.04 -25.77
CA ILE A 139 1.82 8.14 -24.64
C ILE A 139 3.11 7.44 -25.05
N VAL A 140 4.24 8.08 -24.76
CA VAL A 140 5.56 7.49 -24.96
C VAL A 140 6.02 6.89 -23.64
N SER A 141 6.49 5.66 -23.67
CA SER A 141 7.08 4.98 -22.53
C SER A 141 8.37 4.29 -22.94
N LEU A 142 9.22 3.98 -21.96
CA LEU A 142 10.39 3.16 -22.21
C LEU A 142 9.96 1.69 -22.38
N GLN A 143 10.63 0.99 -23.28
CA GLN A 143 10.42 -0.45 -23.47
C GLN A 143 11.01 -1.19 -22.27
N LYS A 144 10.28 -2.14 -21.72
CA LYS A 144 10.69 -2.94 -20.55
C LYS A 144 10.81 -2.14 -19.22
N CYS A 145 9.93 -1.17 -19.01
CA CYS A 145 9.72 -0.53 -17.70
C CYS A 145 8.60 -1.24 -16.94
#